data_aafa021c31ea3e94408e082e68113645
#
_entry.id   aafa021c31ea3e94408e082e68113645
#
_cell.length_a   1.000
_cell.length_b   1.000
_cell.length_c   1.000
_cell.angle_alpha   90.00
_cell.angle_beta   90.00
_cell.angle_gamma   90.00
#
_symmetry.space_group_name_H-M   'P 1'
#
loop_
_entity.id
_entity.type
_entity.pdbx_description
1 polymer ?
#
loop_
_entity_poly.entity_id
_entity_poly.type
_entity_poly.pdbx_seq_one_letter_code
_entity_poly.pdbx_strand_id
1 'polypeptide(L)'
;MRTLLRTIPVLLLISFSITGLGYFLWYKPKAKPTGNNVVRLADTKSAELLKERLAKISAPLKIFTRQKGYNDRIAFLIDMSMPSGRKRFFVYNIQKDSVEAAGMVTHGQGSPKPEIEFSNVPGSYCTSRGKYKIGKSYQGRFGLAYKLYGLDETNDKAFERFVVLHSHDCVPEVE
;
A
#
# COMPACT_ATOMS: atom_id res chain seq x y z
N MET A 1 6.07 64.60 -41.27
CA MET A 1 6.76 63.32 -41.01
C MET A 1 7.18 63.09 -39.53
N ARG A 2 7.45 64.10 -38.73
CA ARG A 2 7.87 63.90 -37.31
C ARG A 2 6.78 63.48 -36.33
N THR A 3 5.50 63.73 -36.63
CA THR A 3 4.35 63.34 -35.79
C THR A 3 3.94 61.88 -35.95
N LEU A 4 4.12 61.27 -37.12
CA LEU A 4 3.82 59.87 -37.38
C LEU A 4 4.75 58.91 -36.65
N LEU A 5 6.04 59.29 -36.49
CA LEU A 5 7.04 58.43 -35.81
C LEU A 5 6.85 58.34 -34.28
N ARG A 6 6.11 59.28 -33.66
CA ARG A 6 5.81 59.27 -32.21
C ARG A 6 4.53 58.53 -31.86
N THR A 7 3.61 58.36 -32.79
CA THR A 7 2.33 57.68 -32.53
C THR A 7 2.44 56.15 -32.67
N ILE A 8 3.31 55.64 -33.51
CA ILE A 8 3.48 54.20 -33.75
C ILE A 8 3.90 53.44 -32.45
N PRO A 9 4.90 53.86 -31.67
CA PRO A 9 5.31 53.17 -30.45
C PRO A 9 4.22 53.19 -29.36
N VAL A 10 3.42 54.28 -29.29
CA VAL A 10 2.32 54.38 -28.32
C VAL A 10 1.19 53.42 -28.68
N LEU A 11 0.84 53.26 -29.96
CA LEU A 11 -0.17 52.31 -30.43
C LEU A 11 0.26 50.87 -30.22
N LEU A 12 1.55 50.55 -30.42
CA LEU A 12 2.11 49.22 -30.13
C LEU A 12 2.08 48.87 -28.66
N LEU A 13 2.37 49.83 -27.76
CA LEU A 13 2.31 49.64 -26.31
C LEU A 13 0.87 49.41 -25.83
N ILE A 14 -0.11 50.14 -26.39
CA ILE A 14 -1.52 49.94 -26.06
C ILE A 14 -2.02 48.59 -26.57
N SER A 15 -1.65 48.18 -27.78
CA SER A 15 -1.98 46.85 -28.33
C SER A 15 -1.40 45.71 -27.48
N PHE A 16 -0.16 45.84 -27.03
CA PHE A 16 0.48 44.82 -26.17
C PHE A 16 -0.15 44.75 -24.78
N SER A 17 -0.63 45.87 -24.25
CA SER A 17 -1.35 45.91 -22.97
C SER A 17 -2.74 45.30 -23.03
N ILE A 18 -3.46 45.50 -24.13
CA ILE A 18 -4.80 44.94 -24.35
C ILE A 18 -4.73 43.42 -24.57
N THR A 19 -3.76 42.95 -25.40
CA THR A 19 -3.55 41.51 -25.61
C THR A 19 -3.04 40.81 -24.35
N GLY A 20 -2.16 41.46 -23.57
CA GLY A 20 -1.70 40.93 -22.27
C GLY A 20 -2.82 40.85 -21.24
N LEU A 21 -3.68 41.88 -21.17
CA LEU A 21 -4.84 41.89 -20.25
C LEU A 21 -5.89 40.85 -20.67
N GLY A 22 -6.17 40.72 -21.98
CA GLY A 22 -7.05 39.69 -22.52
C GLY A 22 -6.54 38.27 -22.26
N TYR A 23 -5.26 38.06 -22.44
CA TYR A 23 -4.60 36.78 -22.03
C TYR A 23 -4.71 36.54 -20.54
N PHE A 24 -4.44 37.53 -19.71
CA PHE A 24 -4.50 37.41 -18.26
C PHE A 24 -5.90 37.17 -17.72
N LEU A 25 -6.92 37.81 -18.31
CA LEU A 25 -8.33 37.68 -17.88
C LEU A 25 -9.04 36.46 -18.44
N TRP A 26 -8.69 36.02 -19.67
CA TRP A 26 -9.37 34.91 -20.32
C TRP A 26 -8.56 33.62 -20.34
N TYR A 27 -7.25 33.69 -20.54
CA TYR A 27 -6.39 32.52 -20.68
C TYR A 27 -5.72 32.12 -19.35
N LYS A 28 -5.87 32.89 -18.27
CA LYS A 28 -5.51 32.38 -16.97
C LYS A 28 -6.21 31.04 -16.80
N PRO A 29 -5.48 29.91 -16.74
CA PRO A 29 -6.14 28.63 -16.54
C PRO A 29 -7.01 28.78 -15.30
N LYS A 30 -8.32 28.66 -15.46
CA LYS A 30 -9.25 28.63 -14.31
C LYS A 30 -8.68 27.55 -13.41
N ALA A 31 -8.11 27.94 -12.29
CA ALA A 31 -7.57 27.01 -11.33
C ALA A 31 -8.67 25.99 -11.09
N LYS A 32 -8.47 24.76 -11.58
CA LYS A 32 -9.41 23.68 -11.28
C LYS A 32 -9.49 23.67 -9.78
N PRO A 33 -10.67 23.70 -9.16
CA PRO A 33 -10.78 23.59 -7.73
C PRO A 33 -9.98 22.36 -7.35
N THR A 34 -8.93 22.56 -6.60
CA THR A 34 -7.98 21.52 -6.24
C THR A 34 -8.77 20.51 -5.43
N GLY A 35 -9.02 19.34 -6.00
CA GLY A 35 -9.66 18.21 -5.34
C GLY A 35 -8.88 17.67 -4.14
N ASN A 36 -7.86 18.39 -3.70
CA ASN A 36 -6.95 18.02 -2.61
C ASN A 36 -7.67 17.84 -1.26
N ASN A 37 -8.81 18.50 -1.04
CA ASN A 37 -9.52 18.36 0.23
C ASN A 37 -10.32 17.07 0.30
N VAL A 38 -10.95 16.65 -0.80
CA VAL A 38 -11.71 15.40 -0.85
C VAL A 38 -10.77 14.20 -0.85
N VAL A 39 -9.68 14.28 -1.61
CA VAL A 39 -8.62 13.24 -1.63
C VAL A 39 -7.97 13.14 -0.25
N ARG A 40 -7.59 14.25 0.39
CA ARG A 40 -7.03 14.24 1.76
C ARG A 40 -7.99 13.65 2.79
N LEU A 41 -9.28 13.96 2.72
CA LEU A 41 -10.27 13.40 3.66
C LEU A 41 -10.47 11.89 3.45
N ALA A 42 -10.49 11.43 2.20
CA ALA A 42 -10.56 10.01 1.86
C ALA A 42 -9.29 9.26 2.34
N ASP A 43 -8.12 9.83 2.11
CA ASP A 43 -6.83 9.27 2.56
C ASP A 43 -6.74 9.22 4.08
N THR A 44 -7.18 10.26 4.77
CA THR A 44 -7.19 10.32 6.24
C THR A 44 -8.11 9.26 6.82
N LYS A 45 -9.34 9.14 6.29
CA LYS A 45 -10.31 8.13 6.73
C LYS A 45 -9.82 6.71 6.46
N SER A 46 -9.18 6.48 5.32
CA SER A 46 -8.58 5.20 4.97
C SER A 46 -7.41 4.83 5.91
N ALA A 47 -6.55 5.79 6.23
CA ALA A 47 -5.45 5.62 7.17
C ALA A 47 -5.94 5.33 8.60
N GLU A 48 -7.00 6.02 9.04
CA GLU A 48 -7.60 5.81 10.36
C GLU A 48 -8.27 4.43 10.48
N LEU A 49 -8.99 4.00 9.46
CA LEU A 49 -9.57 2.66 9.38
C LEU A 49 -8.49 1.56 9.40
N LEU A 50 -7.39 1.77 8.68
CA LEU A 50 -6.25 0.85 8.70
C LEU A 50 -5.64 0.77 10.09
N LYS A 51 -5.42 1.90 10.74
CA LYS A 51 -4.90 1.96 12.12
C LYS A 51 -5.79 1.21 13.10
N GLU A 52 -7.10 1.40 13.02
CA GLU A 52 -8.07 0.66 13.85
C GLU A 52 -8.02 -0.85 13.62
N ARG A 53 -7.92 -1.29 12.36
CA ARG A 53 -7.79 -2.72 12.00
C ARG A 53 -6.49 -3.31 12.55
N LEU A 54 -5.37 -2.61 12.39
CA LEU A 54 -4.08 -3.07 12.90
C LEU A 54 -4.07 -3.12 14.43
N ALA A 55 -4.69 -2.16 15.10
CA ALA A 55 -4.82 -2.15 16.56
C ALA A 55 -5.60 -3.36 17.08
N LYS A 56 -6.67 -3.78 16.40
CA LYS A 56 -7.44 -4.99 16.76
C LYS A 56 -6.62 -6.28 16.69
N ILE A 57 -5.61 -6.32 15.80
CA ILE A 57 -4.72 -7.49 15.62
C ILE A 57 -3.51 -7.39 16.54
N SER A 58 -2.96 -6.20 16.74
CA SER A 58 -1.72 -6.00 17.49
C SER A 58 -1.87 -6.27 18.99
N ALA A 59 -3.01 -5.93 19.59
CA ALA A 59 -3.22 -6.15 21.01
C ALA A 59 -3.16 -7.64 21.41
N PRO A 60 -3.91 -8.57 20.78
CA PRO A 60 -3.78 -10.00 21.07
C PRO A 60 -2.43 -10.57 20.63
N LEU A 61 -1.81 -10.04 19.56
CA LEU A 61 -0.49 -10.47 19.11
C LEU A 61 0.59 -10.14 20.15
N LYS A 62 0.54 -8.99 20.77
CA LYS A 62 1.47 -8.57 21.83
C LYS A 62 1.45 -9.51 23.04
N ILE A 63 0.27 -9.95 23.44
CA ILE A 63 0.09 -10.93 24.52
C ILE A 63 0.65 -12.28 24.07
N PHE A 64 0.29 -12.73 22.88
CA PHE A 64 0.69 -14.02 22.33
C PHE A 64 2.22 -14.14 22.19
N THR A 65 2.89 -13.14 21.64
CA THR A 65 4.34 -13.16 21.42
C THR A 65 5.09 -13.25 22.75
N ARG A 66 4.65 -12.53 23.78
CA ARG A 66 5.24 -12.59 25.13
C ARG A 66 5.03 -13.94 25.80
N GLN A 67 3.82 -14.47 25.77
CA GLN A 67 3.51 -15.76 26.39
C GLN A 67 4.26 -16.93 25.75
N LYS A 68 4.54 -16.87 24.45
CA LYS A 68 5.21 -17.94 23.70
C LYS A 68 6.71 -17.72 23.51
N GLY A 69 7.26 -16.61 24.02
CA GLY A 69 8.69 -16.28 23.87
C GLY A 69 9.10 -16.00 22.43
N TYR A 70 8.18 -15.49 21.60
CA TYR A 70 8.50 -15.03 20.25
C TYR A 70 9.09 -13.61 20.27
N ASN A 71 9.58 -13.15 19.11
CA ASN A 71 9.99 -11.77 18.95
C ASN A 71 8.83 -10.82 19.30
N ASP A 72 9.03 -9.97 20.29
CA ASP A 72 8.04 -9.01 20.79
C ASP A 72 8.23 -7.59 20.21
N ARG A 73 9.19 -7.43 19.30
CA ARG A 73 9.50 -6.15 18.68
C ARG A 73 8.87 -6.00 17.30
N ILE A 74 9.05 -6.99 16.43
CA ILE A 74 8.58 -6.94 15.03
C ILE A 74 7.68 -8.13 14.73
N ALA A 75 6.55 -7.83 14.09
CA ALA A 75 5.68 -8.82 13.46
C ALA A 75 5.33 -8.41 12.04
N PHE A 76 5.01 -9.38 11.22
CA PHE A 76 4.42 -9.16 9.90
C PHE A 76 2.91 -9.35 9.98
N LEU A 77 2.16 -8.33 9.58
CA LEU A 77 0.70 -8.35 9.51
C LEU A 77 0.27 -8.32 8.05
N ILE A 78 -0.67 -9.17 7.68
CA ILE A 78 -1.21 -9.22 6.33
C ILE A 78 -2.72 -9.09 6.41
N ASP A 79 -3.27 -8.02 5.84
CA ASP A 79 -4.71 -7.81 5.75
C ASP A 79 -5.24 -8.27 4.38
N MET A 80 -5.63 -9.53 4.31
CA MET A 80 -6.17 -10.13 3.08
C MET A 80 -7.57 -9.64 2.72
N SER A 81 -8.23 -8.82 3.55
CA SER A 81 -9.48 -8.15 3.20
C SER A 81 -9.26 -6.95 2.27
N MET A 82 -8.01 -6.46 2.19
CA MET A 82 -7.64 -5.42 1.24
C MET A 82 -7.41 -6.02 -0.16
N PRO A 83 -7.71 -5.27 -1.23
CA PRO A 83 -7.41 -5.70 -2.59
C PRO A 83 -5.92 -6.03 -2.80
N SER A 84 -5.60 -7.00 -3.67
CA SER A 84 -4.22 -7.42 -3.95
C SER A 84 -3.34 -6.33 -4.59
N GLY A 85 -3.97 -5.35 -5.25
CA GLY A 85 -3.29 -4.17 -5.80
C GLY A 85 -2.97 -3.08 -4.78
N ARG A 86 -3.21 -3.32 -3.49
CA ARG A 86 -2.91 -2.37 -2.41
C ARG A 86 -1.84 -2.94 -1.49
N LYS A 87 -1.09 -2.05 -0.82
CA LYS A 87 -0.15 -2.44 0.24
C LYS A 87 -0.92 -3.01 1.41
N ARG A 88 -0.90 -4.31 1.54
CA ARG A 88 -1.60 -5.09 2.57
C ARG A 88 -0.70 -5.98 3.42
N PHE A 89 0.61 -5.92 3.18
CA PHE A 89 1.65 -6.50 4.01
C PHE A 89 2.31 -5.40 4.82
N PHE A 90 2.38 -5.54 6.14
CA PHE A 90 2.91 -4.52 7.05
C PHE A 90 4.02 -5.11 7.93
N VAL A 91 5.14 -4.43 7.98
CA VAL A 91 6.16 -4.62 9.01
C VAL A 91 5.74 -3.77 10.21
N TYR A 92 5.32 -4.43 11.27
CA TYR A 92 4.70 -3.80 12.43
C TYR A 92 5.60 -3.86 13.64
N ASN A 93 5.86 -2.71 14.24
CA ASN A 93 6.58 -2.62 15.50
C ASN A 93 5.60 -2.78 16.66
N ILE A 94 5.67 -3.94 17.33
CA ILE A 94 4.75 -4.30 18.42
C ILE A 94 4.95 -3.39 19.63
N GLN A 95 6.18 -2.95 19.90
CA GLN A 95 6.51 -2.13 21.08
C GLN A 95 6.06 -0.68 20.88
N LYS A 96 6.27 -0.14 19.66
CA LYS A 96 5.91 1.24 19.31
C LYS A 96 4.48 1.39 18.82
N ASP A 97 3.78 0.28 18.61
CA ASP A 97 2.42 0.23 18.05
C ASP A 97 2.31 0.99 16.72
N SER A 98 3.25 0.75 15.81
CA SER A 98 3.40 1.49 14.56
C SER A 98 3.82 0.62 13.38
N VAL A 99 3.38 1.00 12.19
CA VAL A 99 3.85 0.42 10.92
C VAL A 99 5.19 1.03 10.56
N GLU A 100 6.23 0.21 10.40
CA GLU A 100 7.58 0.64 9.96
C GLU A 100 7.73 0.57 8.44
N ALA A 101 7.07 -0.38 7.78
CA ALA A 101 7.07 -0.52 6.33
C ALA A 101 5.77 -1.20 5.86
N ALA A 102 5.38 -0.90 4.63
CA ALA A 102 4.25 -1.55 3.99
C ALA A 102 4.61 -1.97 2.55
N GLY A 103 4.13 -3.12 2.14
CA GLY A 103 4.38 -3.70 0.83
C GLY A 103 3.16 -4.41 0.27
N MET A 104 3.27 -4.80 -0.98
CA MET A 104 2.27 -5.63 -1.63
C MET A 104 2.54 -7.10 -1.34
N VAL A 105 1.48 -7.90 -1.33
CA VAL A 105 1.57 -9.36 -1.20
C VAL A 105 0.47 -10.02 -2.02
N THR A 106 0.80 -11.11 -2.69
CA THR A 106 -0.17 -11.92 -3.42
C THR A 106 -0.88 -12.90 -2.48
N HIS A 107 -1.93 -13.51 -2.96
CA HIS A 107 -2.57 -14.68 -2.36
C HIS A 107 -2.30 -15.92 -3.22
N GLY A 108 -2.64 -17.09 -2.69
CA GLY A 108 -2.43 -18.36 -3.38
C GLY A 108 -3.20 -18.44 -4.70
N GLN A 109 -2.58 -19.05 -5.69
CA GLN A 109 -3.14 -19.16 -7.05
C GLN A 109 -4.41 -20.05 -7.14
N GLY A 110 -4.71 -20.85 -6.12
CA GLY A 110 -5.92 -21.65 -6.05
C GLY A 110 -7.19 -20.86 -5.81
N SER A 111 -7.09 -19.57 -5.47
CA SER A 111 -8.26 -18.70 -5.30
C SER A 111 -8.86 -18.33 -6.65
N PRO A 112 -10.16 -18.54 -6.87
CA PRO A 112 -10.83 -18.02 -8.05
C PRO A 112 -10.81 -16.49 -8.04
N LYS A 113 -10.65 -15.88 -9.23
CA LYS A 113 -10.74 -14.43 -9.35
C LYS A 113 -12.20 -14.02 -9.52
N PRO A 114 -12.63 -12.90 -8.92
CA PRO A 114 -11.89 -11.90 -8.11
C PRO A 114 -11.81 -12.20 -6.60
N GLU A 115 -12.45 -13.24 -6.11
CA GLU A 115 -12.54 -13.53 -4.68
C GLU A 115 -11.32 -14.31 -4.17
N ILE A 116 -10.95 -14.06 -2.91
CA ILE A 116 -9.89 -14.80 -2.25
C ILE A 116 -10.49 -15.96 -1.47
N GLU A 117 -10.16 -17.17 -1.88
CA GLU A 117 -10.48 -18.38 -1.15
C GLU A 117 -9.33 -18.75 -0.20
N PHE A 118 -9.70 -19.19 1.00
CA PHE A 118 -8.75 -19.64 2.01
C PHE A 118 -8.92 -21.14 2.26
N SER A 119 -7.84 -21.88 2.28
CA SER A 119 -7.88 -23.31 2.51
C SER A 119 -6.61 -23.79 3.20
N ASN A 120 -6.75 -24.77 4.08
CA ASN A 120 -5.63 -25.48 4.71
C ASN A 120 -5.43 -26.88 4.11
N VAL A 121 -6.23 -27.25 3.08
CA VAL A 121 -6.15 -28.54 2.41
C VAL A 121 -4.89 -28.63 1.55
N PRO A 122 -4.05 -29.67 1.68
CA PRO A 122 -2.92 -29.91 0.80
C PRO A 122 -3.37 -29.97 -0.68
N GLY A 123 -2.60 -29.35 -1.57
CA GLY A 123 -2.92 -29.28 -3.00
C GLY A 123 -3.95 -28.23 -3.42
N SER A 124 -4.57 -27.52 -2.47
CA SER A 124 -5.55 -26.45 -2.80
C SER A 124 -4.92 -25.21 -3.44
N TYR A 125 -3.62 -25.01 -3.28
CA TYR A 125 -2.88 -23.80 -3.72
C TYR A 125 -3.46 -22.49 -3.18
N CYS A 126 -4.40 -22.53 -2.23
CA CYS A 126 -4.96 -21.37 -1.57
C CYS A 126 -4.08 -20.91 -0.42
N THR A 127 -4.18 -19.62 -0.06
CA THR A 127 -3.63 -19.10 1.18
C THR A 127 -4.41 -19.68 2.37
N SER A 128 -3.75 -20.04 3.46
CA SER A 128 -4.40 -20.34 4.75
C SER A 128 -4.31 -19.14 5.69
N ARG A 129 -5.37 -18.91 6.46
CA ARG A 129 -5.42 -17.82 7.45
C ARG A 129 -4.89 -18.29 8.79
N GLY A 130 -4.37 -17.36 9.58
CA GLY A 130 -3.95 -17.64 10.95
C GLY A 130 -2.59 -17.05 11.30
N LYS A 131 -2.12 -17.38 12.49
CA LYS A 131 -0.80 -17.01 12.99
C LYS A 131 0.27 -17.96 12.43
N TYR A 132 1.43 -17.41 12.12
CA TYR A 132 2.56 -18.16 11.62
C TYR A 132 3.81 -17.88 12.44
N LYS A 133 4.59 -18.92 12.70
CA LYS A 133 5.98 -18.78 13.11
C LYS A 133 6.86 -18.76 11.87
N ILE A 134 7.71 -17.72 11.75
CA ILE A 134 8.73 -17.65 10.72
C ILE A 134 9.90 -18.51 11.14
N GLY A 135 10.26 -19.45 10.29
CA GLY A 135 11.35 -20.40 10.51
C GLY A 135 12.67 -19.91 9.94
N LYS A 136 13.60 -20.87 9.75
CA LYS A 136 14.92 -20.58 9.18
C LYS A 136 14.81 -20.11 7.73
N SER A 137 15.69 -19.19 7.37
CA SER A 137 15.89 -18.78 5.98
C SER A 137 16.55 -19.88 5.15
N TYR A 138 16.29 -19.89 3.86
CA TYR A 138 16.96 -20.74 2.87
C TYR A 138 16.99 -20.06 1.51
N GLN A 139 17.87 -20.52 0.63
CA GLN A 139 17.85 -20.09 -0.77
C GLN A 139 16.87 -20.97 -1.55
N GLY A 140 15.77 -20.37 -1.99
CA GLY A 140 14.74 -21.02 -2.80
C GLY A 140 14.83 -20.64 -4.27
N ARG A 141 13.85 -21.08 -5.07
CA ARG A 141 13.75 -20.75 -6.51
C ARG A 141 13.71 -19.23 -6.77
N PHE A 142 13.13 -18.46 -5.85
CA PHE A 142 12.94 -17.01 -5.97
C PHE A 142 13.88 -16.23 -5.04
N GLY A 143 15.06 -16.78 -4.74
CA GLY A 143 16.03 -16.15 -3.85
C GLY A 143 15.78 -16.47 -2.37
N LEU A 144 16.06 -15.50 -1.50
CA LEU A 144 15.90 -15.66 -0.05
C LEU A 144 14.44 -15.94 0.31
N ALA A 145 14.23 -17.01 1.05
CA ALA A 145 12.92 -17.42 1.50
C ALA A 145 12.94 -17.89 2.96
N TYR A 146 11.78 -17.87 3.61
CA TYR A 146 11.59 -18.33 4.98
C TYR A 146 10.45 -19.34 5.03
N LYS A 147 10.68 -20.47 5.69
CA LYS A 147 9.62 -21.44 5.96
C LYS A 147 8.62 -20.88 6.96
N LEU A 148 7.34 -21.16 6.76
CA LEU A 148 6.27 -20.76 7.65
C LEU A 148 5.66 -21.97 8.33
N TYR A 149 5.49 -21.89 9.64
CA TYR A 149 4.84 -22.90 10.46
C TYR A 149 3.51 -22.33 10.96
N GLY A 150 2.40 -22.98 10.63
CA GLY A 150 1.09 -22.60 11.13
C GLY A 150 0.95 -22.83 12.62
N LEU A 151 0.31 -21.93 13.32
CA LEU A 151 0.11 -21.96 14.76
C LEU A 151 -1.37 -22.09 15.15
N ASP A 152 -2.26 -22.13 14.18
CA ASP A 152 -3.71 -22.29 14.35
C ASP A 152 -4.19 -23.51 13.53
N GLU A 153 -5.32 -24.09 13.90
CA GLU A 153 -5.94 -25.20 13.14
C GLU A 153 -6.22 -24.84 11.68
N THR A 154 -6.48 -23.56 11.40
CA THR A 154 -6.74 -23.05 10.05
C THR A 154 -5.52 -23.02 9.14
N ASN A 155 -4.32 -23.25 9.68
CA ASN A 155 -3.05 -23.23 8.94
C ASN A 155 -2.01 -24.25 9.46
N ASP A 156 -2.38 -25.24 10.26
CA ASP A 156 -1.45 -26.23 10.84
C ASP A 156 -0.70 -27.04 9.77
N LYS A 157 -1.26 -27.17 8.56
CA LYS A 157 -0.63 -27.82 7.39
C LYS A 157 0.32 -26.93 6.60
N ALA A 158 0.55 -25.69 7.03
CA ALA A 158 1.33 -24.71 6.26
C ALA A 158 2.74 -25.23 5.90
N PHE A 159 3.43 -25.87 6.84
CA PHE A 159 4.77 -26.40 6.58
C PHE A 159 4.76 -27.56 5.56
N GLU A 160 3.84 -28.48 5.68
CA GLU A 160 3.65 -29.62 4.76
C GLU A 160 3.25 -29.15 3.37
N ARG A 161 2.49 -28.06 3.30
CA ARG A 161 2.03 -27.43 2.06
C ARG A 161 3.06 -26.50 1.41
N PHE A 162 4.26 -26.40 1.97
CA PHE A 162 5.33 -25.53 1.49
C PHE A 162 4.93 -24.04 1.45
N VAL A 163 4.11 -23.60 2.41
CA VAL A 163 3.82 -22.17 2.55
C VAL A 163 5.08 -21.47 3.05
N VAL A 164 5.53 -20.49 2.29
CA VAL A 164 6.80 -19.79 2.53
C VAL A 164 6.64 -18.29 2.32
N LEU A 165 7.50 -17.51 2.98
CA LEU A 165 7.65 -16.09 2.72
C LEU A 165 8.86 -15.88 1.82
N HIS A 166 8.67 -15.29 0.66
CA HIS A 166 9.73 -14.95 -0.31
C HIS A 166 9.34 -13.73 -1.14
N SER A 167 10.31 -13.06 -1.75
CA SER A 167 10.06 -12.05 -2.78
C SER A 167 9.69 -12.72 -4.11
N HIS A 168 8.98 -11.98 -4.97
CA HIS A 168 8.68 -12.47 -6.32
C HIS A 168 8.56 -11.30 -7.29
N ASP A 169 9.15 -11.44 -8.47
CA ASP A 169 9.21 -10.38 -9.49
C ASP A 169 7.82 -9.95 -10.00
N CYS A 170 6.81 -10.82 -9.86
CA CYS A 170 5.43 -10.47 -10.20
C CYS A 170 4.72 -9.58 -9.15
N VAL A 171 5.37 -9.29 -8.03
CA VAL A 171 4.83 -8.39 -7.00
C VAL A 171 5.45 -7.01 -7.22
N PRO A 172 4.67 -6.02 -7.72
CA PRO A 172 5.21 -4.69 -7.97
C PRO A 172 5.59 -3.99 -6.67
N GLU A 173 6.56 -3.08 -6.74
CA GLU A 173 6.99 -2.28 -5.58
C GLU A 173 6.05 -1.12 -5.26
N VAL A 174 5.26 -0.71 -6.25
CA VAL A 174 4.32 0.42 -6.16
C VAL A 174 2.88 -0.02 -6.44
N GLU A 175 1.93 0.67 -5.81
CA GLU A 175 0.47 0.52 -6.04
C GLU A 175 0.05 1.10 -7.38
#